data_6e66bc22652e14f05bfdc6f0af21b885
#
_entry.id   6e66bc22652e14f05bfdc6f0af21b885
#
_cell.length_a   1.000
_cell.length_b   1.000
_cell.length_c   1.000
_cell.angle_alpha   90.00
_cell.angle_beta   90.00
_cell.angle_gamma   90.00
#
_symmetry.space_group_name_H-M   'P 1'
#
loop_
_entity.id
_entity.type
_entity.pdbx_description
1 polymer ?
#
loop_
_entity_poly.entity_id
_entity_poly.type
_entity_poly.pdbx_seq_one_letter_code
_entity_poly.pdbx_strand_id
1 'polypeptide(L)'
;EKEALYGWFIGREIDADRLPEIVKAFERFKNGDTLEVPDVPFQMLTALPISTKEWIEIARKAPWQMTRMNLNTFQRQGVFFMPEIVELVANRLRDREAIRRSRVFPYQLLSAYKAASNNAEMPRAITEALQDAMEVATENVPEIKGKVYVFPDIS
;
A
#
# COMPACT_ATOMS: atom_id res chain seq x y z
N GLU A 1 -25.98 1.28 19.72
CA GLU A 1 -24.93 1.19 18.70
C GLU A 1 -24.43 2.57 18.23
N LYS A 2 -25.29 3.46 17.72
CA LYS A 2 -24.91 4.81 17.27
C LYS A 2 -24.31 5.68 18.39
N GLU A 3 -24.88 5.61 19.57
CA GLU A 3 -24.42 6.34 20.75
C GLU A 3 -23.05 5.83 21.23
N ALA A 4 -22.84 4.50 21.22
CA ALA A 4 -21.57 3.90 21.55
C ALA A 4 -20.49 4.26 20.51
N LEU A 5 -20.82 4.22 19.21
CA LEU A 5 -19.92 4.63 18.12
C LEU A 5 -19.51 6.10 18.27
N TYR A 6 -20.47 6.98 18.58
CA TYR A 6 -20.18 8.41 18.79
C TYR A 6 -19.30 8.61 20.03
N GLY A 7 -19.59 7.90 21.13
CA GLY A 7 -18.77 7.93 22.34
C GLY A 7 -17.33 7.48 22.08
N TRP A 8 -17.16 6.40 21.32
CA TRP A 8 -15.84 5.91 20.89
C TRP A 8 -15.08 6.96 20.06
N PHE A 9 -15.75 7.57 19.11
CA PHE A 9 -15.14 8.57 18.23
C PHE A 9 -14.61 9.80 18.98
N ILE A 10 -15.31 10.23 20.05
CA ILE A 10 -14.89 11.38 20.88
C ILE A 10 -14.05 10.99 22.11
N GLY A 11 -13.63 9.71 22.20
CA GLY A 11 -12.76 9.22 23.26
C GLY A 11 -13.42 9.10 24.65
N ARG A 12 -14.74 8.92 24.70
CA ARG A 12 -15.44 8.63 25.95
C ARG A 12 -15.33 7.15 26.32
N GLU A 13 -15.40 6.87 27.62
CA GLU A 13 -15.54 5.51 28.13
C GLU A 13 -16.89 4.93 27.66
N ILE A 14 -16.85 3.80 26.97
CA ILE A 14 -17.99 3.14 26.35
C ILE A 14 -17.98 1.64 26.62
N ASP A 15 -19.17 1.04 26.62
CA ASP A 15 -19.31 -0.40 26.60
C ASP A 15 -18.88 -0.95 25.20
N ALA A 16 -17.75 -1.65 25.16
CA ALA A 16 -17.18 -2.20 23.95
C ALA A 16 -18.13 -3.19 23.23
N ASP A 17 -18.99 -3.89 23.97
CA ASP A 17 -19.93 -4.85 23.40
C ASP A 17 -21.00 -4.18 22.51
N ARG A 18 -21.24 -2.91 22.71
CA ARG A 18 -22.22 -2.11 21.94
C ARG A 18 -21.65 -1.48 20.68
N LEU A 19 -20.33 -1.66 20.41
CA LEU A 19 -19.69 -1.16 19.20
C LEU A 19 -20.00 -2.05 18.00
N PRO A 20 -20.04 -1.49 16.77
CA PRO A 20 -20.05 -2.26 15.54
C PRO A 20 -18.86 -3.22 15.45
N GLU A 21 -19.06 -4.40 14.87
CA GLU A 21 -18.00 -5.44 14.75
C GLU A 21 -16.74 -4.93 14.05
N ILE A 22 -16.88 -4.06 13.05
CA ILE A 22 -15.75 -3.45 12.36
C ILE A 22 -14.87 -2.61 13.31
N VAL A 23 -15.48 -1.91 14.26
CA VAL A 23 -14.77 -1.09 15.25
C VAL A 23 -14.11 -1.97 16.28
N LYS A 24 -14.78 -3.03 16.73
CA LYS A 24 -14.19 -4.04 17.64
C LYS A 24 -12.99 -4.72 16.99
N ALA A 25 -13.09 -5.08 15.71
CA ALA A 25 -11.99 -5.67 14.96
C ALA A 25 -10.80 -4.70 14.86
N PHE A 26 -11.08 -3.43 14.57
CA PHE A 26 -10.05 -2.39 14.50
C PHE A 26 -9.34 -2.18 15.84
N GLU A 27 -10.07 -2.08 16.94
CA GLU A 27 -9.47 -1.91 18.28
C GLU A 27 -8.65 -3.13 18.68
N ARG A 28 -9.12 -4.36 18.43
CA ARG A 28 -8.36 -5.59 18.68
C ARG A 28 -7.05 -5.62 17.89
N PHE A 29 -7.10 -5.24 16.63
CA PHE A 29 -5.91 -5.18 15.79
C PHE A 29 -4.93 -4.10 16.26
N LYS A 30 -5.43 -2.91 16.59
CA LYS A 30 -4.65 -1.78 17.10
C LYS A 30 -3.93 -2.12 18.42
N ASN A 31 -4.57 -2.91 19.29
CA ASN A 31 -4.02 -3.32 20.58
C ASN A 31 -3.09 -4.54 20.49
N GLY A 32 -2.96 -5.15 19.30
CA GLY A 32 -2.15 -6.36 19.10
C GLY A 32 -2.82 -7.66 19.58
N ASP A 33 -4.12 -7.62 19.88
CA ASP A 33 -4.88 -8.79 20.34
C ASP A 33 -5.15 -9.79 19.21
N THR A 34 -4.98 -9.37 17.95
CA THR A 34 -5.15 -10.19 16.75
C THR A 34 -4.23 -9.73 15.63
N LEU A 35 -3.84 -10.66 14.76
CA LEU A 35 -3.16 -10.39 13.48
C LEU A 35 -4.14 -10.29 12.31
N GLU A 36 -5.45 -10.45 12.56
CA GLU A 36 -6.46 -10.31 11.55
C GLU A 36 -6.66 -8.84 11.19
N VAL A 37 -6.19 -8.45 10.00
CA VAL A 37 -6.29 -7.08 9.51
C VAL A 37 -7.77 -6.74 9.26
N PRO A 38 -8.34 -5.72 9.94
CA PRO A 38 -9.73 -5.33 9.76
C PRO A 38 -9.97 -4.69 8.38
N ASP A 39 -11.20 -4.82 7.88
CA ASP A 39 -11.62 -4.22 6.60
C ASP A 39 -11.97 -2.74 6.79
N VAL A 40 -10.94 -1.93 7.03
CA VAL A 40 -11.02 -0.48 7.18
C VAL A 40 -10.16 0.22 6.14
N PRO A 41 -10.39 1.52 5.87
CA PRO A 41 -9.52 2.29 4.99
C PRO A 41 -8.04 2.14 5.38
N PHE A 42 -7.19 1.85 4.38
CA PHE A 42 -5.78 1.53 4.59
C PHE A 42 -5.03 2.63 5.36
N GLN A 43 -5.41 3.89 5.19
CA GLN A 43 -4.85 5.03 5.90
C GLN A 43 -5.02 4.93 7.42
N MET A 44 -6.10 4.32 7.89
CA MET A 44 -6.31 4.09 9.32
C MET A 44 -5.30 3.08 9.87
N LEU A 45 -4.95 2.06 9.08
CA LEU A 45 -3.98 1.04 9.48
C LEU A 45 -2.54 1.61 9.51
N THR A 46 -2.16 2.40 8.51
CA THR A 46 -0.81 2.97 8.41
C THR A 46 -0.51 4.04 9.44
N ALA A 47 -1.52 4.59 10.10
CA ALA A 47 -1.37 5.56 11.19
C ALA A 47 -1.17 4.91 12.57
N LEU A 48 -1.32 3.58 12.67
CA LEU A 48 -1.24 2.88 13.95
C LEU A 48 0.22 2.63 14.40
N PRO A 49 0.53 2.76 15.69
CA PRO A 49 1.82 2.39 16.27
C PRO A 49 1.87 0.87 16.54
N ILE A 50 1.80 0.07 15.49
CA ILE A 50 1.76 -1.39 15.53
C ILE A 50 3.14 -2.00 15.27
N SER A 51 3.32 -3.28 15.62
CA SER A 51 4.57 -4.00 15.48
C SER A 51 4.81 -4.50 14.05
N THR A 52 6.03 -4.98 13.79
CA THR A 52 6.39 -5.59 12.50
C THR A 52 5.46 -6.74 12.11
N LYS A 53 4.94 -7.50 13.08
CA LYS A 53 4.03 -8.64 12.79
C LYS A 53 2.73 -8.17 12.13
N GLU A 54 2.10 -7.16 12.68
CA GLU A 54 0.89 -6.58 12.09
C GLU A 54 1.20 -5.92 10.75
N TRP A 55 2.37 -5.27 10.61
CA TRP A 55 2.80 -4.70 9.33
C TRP A 55 3.00 -5.75 8.24
N ILE A 56 3.49 -6.95 8.58
CA ILE A 56 3.60 -8.07 7.66
C ILE A 56 2.21 -8.49 7.16
N GLU A 57 1.23 -8.61 8.05
CA GLU A 57 -0.13 -8.97 7.66
C GLU A 57 -0.82 -7.88 6.83
N ILE A 58 -0.57 -6.61 7.14
CA ILE A 58 -0.99 -5.49 6.29
C ILE A 58 -0.38 -5.62 4.90
N ALA A 59 0.93 -5.89 4.80
CA ALA A 59 1.60 -6.06 3.50
C ALA A 59 1.07 -7.27 2.73
N ARG A 60 0.70 -8.37 3.42
CA ARG A 60 0.07 -9.53 2.79
C ARG A 60 -1.27 -9.19 2.14
N LYS A 61 -2.09 -8.37 2.79
CA LYS A 61 -3.46 -8.02 2.36
C LYS A 61 -3.55 -6.75 1.52
N ALA A 62 -2.52 -5.90 1.51
CA ALA A 62 -2.55 -4.61 0.83
C ALA A 62 -2.91 -4.74 -0.66
N PRO A 63 -3.88 -3.96 -1.18
CA PRO A 63 -4.13 -3.88 -2.61
C PRO A 63 -2.91 -3.34 -3.38
N TRP A 64 -2.84 -3.59 -4.68
CA TRP A 64 -1.73 -3.21 -5.55
C TRP A 64 -1.31 -1.74 -5.37
N GLN A 65 -2.28 -0.82 -5.44
CA GLN A 65 -2.03 0.61 -5.32
C GLN A 65 -1.43 0.98 -3.96
N MET A 66 -1.96 0.40 -2.87
CA MET A 66 -1.46 0.65 -1.52
C MET A 66 -0.09 0.03 -1.31
N THR A 67 0.18 -1.15 -1.89
CA THR A 67 1.50 -1.77 -1.90
C THR A 67 2.53 -0.82 -2.52
N ARG A 68 2.26 -0.32 -3.73
CA ARG A 68 3.15 0.60 -4.45
C ARG A 68 3.45 1.88 -3.65
N MET A 69 2.45 2.44 -3.00
CA MET A 69 2.58 3.70 -2.26
C MET A 69 3.30 3.56 -0.91
N ASN A 70 3.38 2.35 -0.37
CA ASN A 70 3.89 2.10 0.97
C ASN A 70 5.20 1.31 1.05
N LEU A 71 5.92 1.12 -0.06
CA LEU A 71 7.15 0.32 -0.11
C LEU A 71 8.20 0.79 0.91
N ASN A 72 8.46 2.08 1.00
CA ASN A 72 9.41 2.64 1.97
C ASN A 72 8.90 2.51 3.42
N THR A 73 7.59 2.55 3.62
CA THR A 73 7.00 2.29 4.95
C THR A 73 7.19 0.83 5.33
N PHE A 74 6.93 -0.10 4.42
CA PHE A 74 7.17 -1.53 4.66
C PHE A 74 8.63 -1.83 4.96
N GLN A 75 9.57 -1.21 4.22
CA GLN A 75 10.99 -1.34 4.51
C GLN A 75 11.32 -0.83 5.91
N ARG A 76 10.90 0.39 6.24
CA ARG A 76 11.15 1.00 7.56
C ARG A 76 10.54 0.21 8.72
N GLN A 77 9.41 -0.46 8.50
CA GLN A 77 8.74 -1.30 9.50
C GLN A 77 9.29 -2.74 9.55
N GLY A 78 10.35 -3.05 8.81
CA GLY A 78 11.02 -4.34 8.83
C GLY A 78 10.26 -5.46 8.10
N VAL A 79 9.25 -5.13 7.30
CA VAL A 79 8.45 -6.13 6.55
C VAL A 79 9.31 -6.93 5.58
N PHE A 80 10.32 -6.30 4.98
CA PHE A 80 11.19 -6.91 3.97
C PHE A 80 12.36 -7.70 4.56
N PHE A 81 12.46 -7.86 5.88
CA PHE A 81 13.37 -8.85 6.48
C PHE A 81 12.93 -10.29 6.18
N MET A 82 11.68 -10.50 5.76
CA MET A 82 11.17 -11.82 5.37
C MET A 82 11.22 -11.98 3.84
N PRO A 83 12.10 -12.85 3.30
CA PRO A 83 12.24 -13.05 1.85
C PRO A 83 10.94 -13.43 1.15
N GLU A 84 10.09 -14.22 1.80
CA GLU A 84 8.78 -14.62 1.27
C GLU A 84 7.83 -13.42 1.05
N ILE A 85 7.92 -12.40 1.91
CA ILE A 85 7.11 -11.18 1.76
C ILE A 85 7.68 -10.30 0.65
N VAL A 86 9.00 -10.24 0.51
CA VAL A 86 9.65 -9.54 -0.60
C VAL A 86 9.17 -10.13 -1.93
N GLU A 87 9.16 -11.46 -2.05
CA GLU A 87 8.70 -12.14 -3.26
C GLU A 87 7.20 -11.91 -3.52
N LEU A 88 6.37 -12.02 -2.49
CA LEU A 88 4.93 -11.74 -2.58
C LEU A 88 4.66 -10.31 -3.06
N VAL A 89 5.36 -9.33 -2.50
CA VAL A 89 5.19 -7.91 -2.87
C VAL A 89 5.73 -7.67 -4.29
N ALA A 90 6.88 -8.23 -4.66
CA ALA A 90 7.44 -8.12 -5.99
C ALA A 90 6.49 -8.72 -7.05
N ASN A 91 5.94 -9.90 -6.82
CA ASN A 91 4.98 -10.54 -7.70
C ASN A 91 3.68 -9.72 -7.82
N ARG A 92 3.21 -9.14 -6.72
CA ARG A 92 2.05 -8.23 -6.75
C ARG A 92 2.32 -6.98 -7.58
N LEU A 93 3.51 -6.38 -7.48
CA LEU A 93 3.89 -5.22 -8.28
C LEU A 93 3.89 -5.52 -9.78
N ARG A 94 4.25 -6.76 -10.17
CA ARG A 94 4.24 -7.26 -11.56
C ARG A 94 2.87 -7.67 -12.07
N ASP A 95 1.83 -7.67 -11.23
CA ASP A 95 0.48 -8.10 -11.63
C ASP A 95 -0.07 -7.20 -12.74
N ARG A 96 -0.05 -7.74 -13.95
CA ARG A 96 -0.45 -7.04 -15.19
C ARG A 96 -1.89 -6.57 -15.15
N GLU A 97 -2.79 -7.39 -14.61
CA GLU A 97 -4.20 -7.04 -14.50
C GLU A 97 -4.44 -5.92 -13.48
N ALA A 98 -3.72 -5.96 -12.36
CA ALA A 98 -3.79 -4.90 -11.35
C ALA A 98 -3.22 -3.57 -11.90
N ILE A 99 -2.12 -3.61 -12.65
CA ILE A 99 -1.52 -2.44 -13.32
C ILE A 99 -2.52 -1.83 -14.30
N ARG A 100 -3.13 -2.64 -15.17
CA ARG A 100 -4.16 -2.17 -16.12
C ARG A 100 -5.37 -1.57 -15.43
N ARG A 101 -5.92 -2.26 -14.43
CA ARG A 101 -7.08 -1.76 -13.65
C ARG A 101 -6.79 -0.47 -12.89
N SER A 102 -5.59 -0.32 -12.38
CA SER A 102 -5.18 0.89 -11.65
C SER A 102 -5.04 2.11 -12.56
N ARG A 103 -4.92 1.90 -13.88
CA ARG A 103 -4.64 2.94 -14.90
C ARG A 103 -3.41 3.79 -14.53
N VAL A 104 -2.45 3.21 -13.85
CA VAL A 104 -1.20 3.89 -13.51
C VAL A 104 -0.39 4.17 -14.76
N PHE A 105 0.22 5.35 -14.83
CA PHE A 105 1.13 5.72 -15.91
C PHE A 105 2.59 5.42 -15.54
N PRO A 106 3.46 5.20 -16.55
CA PRO A 106 4.88 4.90 -16.32
C PRO A 106 5.59 5.92 -15.41
N TYR A 107 5.31 7.21 -15.55
CA TYR A 107 5.96 8.25 -14.74
C TYR A 107 5.64 8.14 -13.24
N GLN A 108 4.44 7.64 -12.89
CA GLN A 108 4.06 7.43 -11.49
C GLN A 108 4.85 6.25 -10.88
N LEU A 109 5.15 5.24 -11.69
CA LEU A 109 6.00 4.12 -11.30
C LEU A 109 7.47 4.52 -11.25
N LEU A 110 7.91 5.39 -12.15
CA LEU A 110 9.26 5.98 -12.10
C LEU A 110 9.49 6.73 -10.78
N SER A 111 8.49 7.47 -10.31
CA SER A 111 8.56 8.16 -9.01
C SER A 111 8.68 7.17 -7.86
N ALA A 112 7.89 6.09 -7.88
CA ALA A 112 8.00 5.01 -6.89
C ALA A 112 9.36 4.30 -6.95
N TYR A 113 9.87 4.02 -8.16
CA TYR A 113 11.18 3.43 -8.39
C TYR A 113 12.31 4.30 -7.84
N LYS A 114 12.31 5.61 -8.13
CA LYS A 114 13.31 6.55 -7.59
C LYS A 114 13.27 6.59 -6.06
N ALA A 115 12.07 6.67 -5.48
CA ALA A 115 11.92 6.68 -4.03
C ALA A 115 12.42 5.37 -3.38
N ALA A 116 12.15 4.21 -4.00
CA ALA A 116 12.64 2.92 -3.53
C ALA A 116 14.16 2.78 -3.71
N SER A 117 14.70 3.18 -4.86
CA SER A 117 16.14 3.09 -5.18
C SER A 117 17.02 4.00 -4.33
N ASN A 118 16.46 5.08 -3.80
CA ASN A 118 17.18 5.97 -2.85
C ASN A 118 17.34 5.35 -1.45
N ASN A 119 16.62 4.26 -1.17
CA ASN A 119 16.75 3.52 0.07
C ASN A 119 17.69 2.33 -0.14
N ALA A 120 18.92 2.43 0.39
CA ALA A 120 19.96 1.40 0.23
C ALA A 120 19.57 0.03 0.80
N GLU A 121 18.61 -0.02 1.72
CA GLU A 121 18.11 -1.25 2.32
C GLU A 121 16.93 -1.87 1.54
N MET A 122 16.43 -1.20 0.51
CA MET A 122 15.33 -1.72 -0.31
C MET A 122 15.76 -2.97 -1.07
N PRO A 123 15.06 -4.10 -0.94
CA PRO A 123 15.39 -5.32 -1.68
C PRO A 123 15.39 -5.08 -3.19
N ARG A 124 16.43 -5.56 -3.87
CA ARG A 124 16.59 -5.42 -5.32
C ARG A 124 15.39 -5.99 -6.09
N ALA A 125 14.80 -7.08 -5.62
CA ALA A 125 13.61 -7.66 -6.23
C ALA A 125 12.42 -6.69 -6.32
N ILE A 126 12.29 -5.74 -5.37
CA ILE A 126 11.24 -4.71 -5.37
C ILE A 126 11.52 -3.66 -6.44
N THR A 127 12.77 -3.18 -6.56
CA THR A 127 13.14 -2.18 -7.58
C THR A 127 13.05 -2.77 -8.99
N GLU A 128 13.46 -4.02 -9.18
CA GLU A 128 13.28 -4.74 -10.45
C GLU A 128 11.79 -4.92 -10.79
N ALA A 129 10.95 -5.27 -9.80
CA ALA A 129 9.51 -5.40 -10.02
C ALA A 129 8.84 -4.07 -10.43
N LEU A 130 9.33 -2.94 -9.92
CA LEU A 130 8.85 -1.63 -10.35
C LEU A 130 9.27 -1.31 -11.80
N GLN A 131 10.45 -1.74 -12.25
CA GLN A 131 10.87 -1.60 -13.64
C GLN A 131 9.98 -2.43 -14.56
N ASP A 132 9.75 -3.71 -14.23
CA ASP A 132 8.84 -4.57 -14.98
C ASP A 132 7.42 -3.97 -15.05
N ALA A 133 6.95 -3.42 -13.93
CA ALA A 133 5.65 -2.76 -13.88
C ALA A 133 5.56 -1.49 -14.75
N MET A 134 6.67 -0.74 -14.90
CA MET A 134 6.72 0.43 -15.80
C MET A 134 6.54 0.02 -17.27
N GLU A 135 7.14 -1.09 -17.69
CA GLU A 135 6.96 -1.62 -19.06
C GLU A 135 5.50 -1.96 -19.30
N VAL A 136 4.86 -2.68 -18.39
CA VAL A 136 3.43 -3.02 -18.50
C VAL A 136 2.56 -1.76 -18.50
N ALA A 137 2.90 -0.76 -17.69
CA ALA A 137 2.12 0.47 -17.59
C ALA A 137 2.16 1.33 -18.87
N THR A 138 3.08 1.09 -19.80
CA THR A 138 3.07 1.74 -21.12
C THR A 138 1.78 1.42 -21.89
N GLU A 139 1.18 0.26 -21.64
CA GLU A 139 -0.09 -0.15 -22.26
C GLU A 139 -1.29 0.72 -21.78
N ASN A 140 -1.14 1.41 -20.65
CA ASN A 140 -2.17 2.34 -20.13
C ASN A 140 -2.11 3.72 -20.80
N VAL A 141 -1.04 4.00 -21.56
CA VAL A 141 -0.89 5.29 -22.26
C VAL A 141 -1.76 5.28 -23.52
N PRO A 142 -2.70 6.20 -23.66
CA PRO A 142 -3.54 6.24 -24.84
C PRO A 142 -2.73 6.58 -26.10
N GLU A 143 -3.02 5.91 -27.21
CA GLU A 143 -2.45 6.27 -28.51
C GLU A 143 -2.96 7.62 -28.96
N ILE A 144 -2.03 8.49 -29.37
CA ILE A 144 -2.36 9.77 -30.02
C ILE A 144 -2.39 9.55 -31.52
N LYS A 145 -3.58 9.68 -32.12
CA LYS A 145 -3.74 9.57 -33.57
C LYS A 145 -3.31 10.86 -34.25
N GLY A 146 -2.47 10.74 -35.29
CA GLY A 146 -2.03 11.86 -36.10
C GLY A 146 -0.60 12.31 -35.82
N LYS A 147 -0.23 13.51 -36.30
CA LYS A 147 1.11 14.07 -36.10
C LYS A 147 1.20 14.67 -34.68
N VAL A 148 2.23 14.29 -33.96
CA VAL A 148 2.51 14.81 -32.60
C VAL A 148 3.77 15.66 -32.68
N TYR A 149 3.70 16.87 -32.14
CA TYR A 149 4.84 17.76 -31.98
C TYR A 149 5.10 17.92 -30.47
N VAL A 150 6.33 17.61 -30.05
CA VAL A 150 6.77 17.75 -28.65
C VAL A 150 7.63 18.98 -28.53
N PHE A 151 7.24 19.92 -27.68
CA PHE A 151 8.00 21.14 -27.38
C PHE A 151 8.51 21.04 -25.93
N PRO A 152 9.70 20.45 -25.69
CA PRO A 152 10.26 20.40 -24.33
C PRO A 152 10.65 21.79 -23.88
N ASP A 153 10.23 22.15 -22.67
CA ASP A 153 10.75 23.33 -21.97
C ASP A 153 12.12 22.96 -21.41
N ILE A 154 13.13 23.67 -21.85
CA ILE A 154 14.54 23.48 -21.48
C ILE A 154 15.09 24.64 -20.63
N SER A 155 14.22 25.53 -20.12
CA SER A 155 14.58 26.66 -19.27
C SER A 155 15.00 26.24 -17.86
#